data_ff9bcc8a853cde3cdda130832f51bff1
#
_entry.id   ff9bcc8a853cde3cdda130832f51bff1
#
_cell.length_a   1.000
_cell.length_b   1.000
_cell.length_c   1.000
_cell.angle_alpha   90.00
_cell.angle_beta   90.00
_cell.angle_gamma   90.00
#
_symmetry.space_group_name_H-M   'P 1'
#
loop_
_entity.id
_entity.type
_entity.pdbx_description
1 polymer ?
#
loop_
_entity_poly.entity_id
_entity_poly.type
_entity_poly.pdbx_seq_one_letter_code
_entity_poly.pdbx_strand_id
1 'polypeptide(L)'
;MRSKSAAMAYWLLKTEPDGYSWDDLARDKKTTWDGISNATALKHIRVMKKGDLVLIYHTGGERAAVGIAEVIGAPRPDPKEDDDRLVVVDLKPKKKLARPVSLDEFKADKTFAGWDLLRIGRLSVVPMPQKMWDRVLELADMT
;
A
#
# COMPACT_ATOMS: atom_id res chain seq x y z
N MET A 1 -14.65 9.99 22.57
CA MET A 1 -14.46 10.17 21.78
C MET A 1 -13.91 9.77 21.07
N ARG A 2 -13.99 9.37 20.61
CA ARG A 2 -13.44 8.99 19.83
C ARG A 2 -12.87 9.49 19.04
N SER A 3 -12.46 9.32 19.25
CA SER A 3 -11.82 10.10 18.50
C SER A 3 -11.64 9.75 17.16
N LYS A 4 -12.00 10.16 16.39
CA LYS A 4 -11.73 10.01 15.19
C LYS A 4 -10.54 10.45 14.67
N SER A 5 -10.00 11.32 15.17
CA SER A 5 -8.67 11.77 14.83
C SER A 5 -7.68 10.66 14.89
N ALA A 6 -8.00 9.63 15.63
CA ALA A 6 -7.18 8.45 15.69
C ALA A 6 -7.49 7.47 14.57
N ALA A 7 -8.34 7.87 13.64
CA ALA A 7 -8.68 6.99 12.52
C ALA A 7 -7.44 6.67 11.71
N MET A 8 -7.24 5.40 11.40
CA MET A 8 -6.14 4.99 10.55
C MET A 8 -6.41 5.38 9.10
N ALA A 9 -5.35 5.58 8.36
CA ALA A 9 -5.43 5.79 6.94
C ALA A 9 -5.15 4.49 6.20
N TYR A 10 -5.57 4.46 4.96
CA TYR A 10 -5.37 3.31 4.09
C TYR A 10 -4.56 3.72 2.88
N TRP A 11 -3.68 2.83 2.45
CA TRP A 11 -2.75 3.08 1.35
C TRP A 11 -2.64 1.86 0.47
N LEU A 12 -2.19 2.06 -0.76
CA LEU A 12 -1.79 0.97 -1.63
C LEU A 12 -0.33 1.19 -2.01
N LEU A 13 0.49 0.16 -1.87
CA LEU A 13 1.89 0.19 -2.28
C LEU A 13 2.09 -0.83 -3.40
N LYS A 14 2.71 -0.38 -4.49
CA LYS A 14 3.04 -1.25 -5.62
C LYS A 14 4.42 -1.84 -5.46
N THR A 15 4.56 -3.11 -5.81
CA THR A 15 5.86 -3.77 -5.86
C THR A 15 5.90 -4.74 -7.03
N GLU A 16 7.08 -4.92 -7.61
CA GLU A 16 7.29 -5.96 -8.60
C GLU A 16 7.54 -7.28 -7.87
N PRO A 17 6.73 -8.32 -8.12
CA PRO A 17 6.88 -9.57 -7.37
C PRO A 17 8.23 -10.25 -7.60
N ASP A 18 8.88 -10.02 -8.75
CA ASP A 18 10.23 -10.56 -9.00
C ASP A 18 11.28 -9.89 -8.12
N GLY A 19 11.03 -8.63 -7.71
CA GLY A 19 11.95 -7.93 -6.81
C GLY A 19 11.61 -8.17 -5.36
N TYR A 20 10.36 -7.93 -4.98
CA TYR A 20 9.91 -8.15 -3.60
C TYR A 20 8.41 -8.42 -3.60
N SER A 21 8.03 -9.65 -3.30
CA SER A 21 6.64 -10.08 -3.36
C SER A 21 5.97 -10.06 -1.99
N TRP A 22 4.64 -10.26 -1.98
CA TRP A 22 3.92 -10.50 -0.73
C TRP A 22 4.49 -11.69 0.03
N ASP A 23 4.84 -12.77 -0.70
CA ASP A 23 5.40 -13.96 -0.06
C ASP A 23 6.75 -13.65 0.60
N ASP A 24 7.55 -12.78 -0.02
CA ASP A 24 8.81 -12.32 0.58
C ASP A 24 8.54 -11.58 1.89
N LEU A 25 7.55 -10.70 1.90
CA LEU A 25 7.17 -9.96 3.10
C LEU A 25 6.67 -10.91 4.19
N ALA A 26 5.84 -11.86 3.82
CA ALA A 26 5.31 -12.85 4.76
C ALA A 26 6.43 -13.69 5.37
N ARG A 27 7.42 -14.05 4.56
CA ARG A 27 8.59 -14.81 5.02
C ARG A 27 9.46 -13.98 5.96
N ASP A 28 9.70 -12.71 5.59
CA ASP A 28 10.59 -11.82 6.35
C ASP A 28 9.95 -11.29 7.62
N LYS A 29 8.61 -11.31 7.69
CA LYS A 29 7.80 -10.86 8.84
C LYS A 29 7.88 -9.38 9.14
N LYS A 30 8.78 -8.67 8.50
CA LYS A 30 8.86 -7.22 8.56
C LYS A 30 9.86 -6.77 7.48
N THR A 31 9.65 -5.57 6.96
CA THR A 31 10.56 -5.02 5.96
C THR A 31 10.59 -3.51 6.06
N THR A 32 11.69 -2.93 5.58
CA THR A 32 11.80 -1.50 5.37
C THR A 32 11.47 -1.22 3.90
N TRP A 33 10.40 -0.47 3.67
CA TRP A 33 9.97 -0.13 2.31
C TRP A 33 10.78 1.06 1.83
N ASP A 34 11.69 0.81 0.90
CA ASP A 34 12.62 1.81 0.39
C ASP A 34 12.56 1.88 -1.14
N GLY A 35 13.50 2.59 -1.73
CA GLY A 35 13.59 2.66 -3.18
C GLY A 35 12.60 3.58 -3.84
N ILE A 36 11.85 4.37 -3.07
CA ILE A 36 10.88 5.32 -3.60
C ILE A 36 11.60 6.63 -3.90
N SER A 37 11.51 7.11 -5.14
CA SER A 37 12.15 8.37 -5.54
C SER A 37 11.16 9.39 -6.10
N ASN A 38 9.97 8.98 -6.51
CA ASN A 38 8.95 9.89 -7.02
C ASN A 38 8.49 10.85 -5.94
N ALA A 39 8.48 12.16 -6.24
CA ALA A 39 8.18 13.18 -5.24
C ALA A 39 6.78 13.03 -4.63
N THR A 40 5.77 12.69 -5.43
CA THR A 40 4.41 12.51 -4.94
C THR A 40 4.32 11.28 -4.03
N ALA A 41 4.97 10.19 -4.43
CA ALA A 41 4.99 8.96 -3.62
C ALA A 41 5.68 9.22 -2.29
N LEU A 42 6.80 9.95 -2.30
CA LEU A 42 7.52 10.30 -1.06
C LEU A 42 6.65 11.16 -0.15
N LYS A 43 5.89 12.09 -0.72
CA LYS A 43 4.97 12.92 0.04
C LYS A 43 3.94 12.06 0.76
N HIS A 44 3.43 11.03 0.09
CA HIS A 44 2.47 10.11 0.71
C HIS A 44 3.12 9.30 1.84
N ILE A 45 4.34 8.79 1.60
CA ILE A 45 5.05 8.05 2.65
C ILE A 45 5.22 8.90 3.91
N ARG A 46 5.57 10.17 3.75
CA ARG A 46 5.85 11.06 4.90
C ARG A 46 4.66 11.25 5.82
N VAL A 47 3.44 11.08 5.33
CA VAL A 47 2.24 11.26 6.14
C VAL A 47 1.65 9.96 6.67
N MET A 48 2.27 8.83 6.37
CA MET A 48 1.85 7.56 6.95
C MET A 48 2.11 7.54 8.45
N LYS A 49 1.28 6.81 9.18
CA LYS A 49 1.38 6.71 10.63
C LYS A 49 1.37 5.26 11.07
N LYS A 50 2.01 4.99 12.20
CA LYS A 50 1.96 3.68 12.82
C LYS A 50 0.51 3.24 12.97
N GLY A 51 0.19 2.04 12.53
CA GLY A 51 -1.16 1.50 12.57
C GLY A 51 -1.92 1.64 11.27
N ASP A 52 -1.44 2.47 10.34
CA ASP A 52 -2.07 2.56 9.01
C ASP A 52 -1.99 1.22 8.31
N LEU A 53 -3.00 0.91 7.50
CA LEU A 53 -3.05 -0.33 6.74
C LEU A 53 -2.69 -0.08 5.28
N VAL A 54 -2.01 -1.05 4.70
CA VAL A 54 -1.44 -0.94 3.36
C VAL A 54 -1.86 -2.15 2.54
N LEU A 55 -2.44 -1.89 1.38
CA LEU A 55 -2.75 -2.94 0.44
C LEU A 55 -1.53 -3.14 -0.46
N ILE A 56 -0.96 -4.33 -0.46
CA ILE A 56 0.20 -4.65 -1.29
C ILE A 56 -0.29 -5.09 -2.67
N TYR A 57 0.20 -4.43 -3.70
CA TYR A 57 -0.21 -4.63 -5.09
C TYR A 57 0.99 -5.09 -5.92
N HIS A 58 0.84 -6.22 -6.60
CA HIS A 58 1.87 -6.75 -7.50
C HIS A 58 1.70 -6.12 -8.88
N THR A 59 2.77 -5.52 -9.39
CA THR A 59 2.82 -4.98 -10.76
C THR A 59 3.30 -6.06 -11.72
N GLY A 60 3.54 -5.68 -12.96
CA GLY A 60 4.03 -6.61 -13.98
C GLY A 60 2.89 -7.42 -14.58
N GLY A 61 3.09 -8.71 -14.73
CA GLY A 61 2.08 -9.56 -15.37
C GLY A 61 0.85 -9.82 -14.54
N GLU A 62 0.99 -9.83 -13.21
CA GLU A 62 -0.14 -10.14 -12.32
C GLU A 62 -1.14 -9.00 -12.18
N ARG A 63 -0.65 -7.80 -11.89
CA ARG A 63 -1.47 -6.60 -11.70
C ARG A 63 -2.67 -6.83 -10.79
N ALA A 64 -2.40 -7.11 -9.52
CA ALA A 64 -3.44 -7.43 -8.54
C ALA A 64 -2.99 -7.08 -7.13
N ALA A 65 -3.96 -6.68 -6.29
CA ALA A 65 -3.76 -6.57 -4.85
C ALA A 65 -3.78 -7.97 -4.25
N VAL A 66 -2.85 -8.26 -3.35
CA VAL A 66 -2.65 -9.63 -2.88
C VAL A 66 -2.60 -9.77 -1.36
N GLY A 67 -2.34 -8.70 -0.62
CA GLY A 67 -2.23 -8.81 0.82
C GLY A 67 -2.32 -7.49 1.54
N ILE A 68 -2.49 -7.55 2.85
CA ILE A 68 -2.60 -6.40 3.73
C ILE A 68 -1.39 -6.36 4.66
N ALA A 69 -0.70 -5.22 4.69
CA ALA A 69 0.39 -4.96 5.61
C ALA A 69 0.00 -3.83 6.56
N GLU A 70 0.80 -3.65 7.60
CA GLU A 70 0.57 -2.60 8.58
C GLU A 70 1.84 -1.79 8.78
N VAL A 71 1.68 -0.46 8.87
CA VAL A 71 2.79 0.44 9.18
C VAL A 71 3.15 0.27 10.65
N ILE A 72 4.41 -0.02 10.95
CA ILE A 72 4.83 -0.33 12.32
C ILE A 72 5.67 0.75 12.97
N GLY A 73 5.92 1.86 12.26
CA GLY A 73 6.64 2.98 12.82
C GLY A 73 6.52 4.21 11.96
N ALA A 74 6.91 5.36 12.47
CA ALA A 74 6.88 6.59 11.71
C ALA A 74 7.87 6.53 10.55
N PRO A 75 7.55 7.16 9.41
CA PRO A 75 8.52 7.27 8.32
C PRO A 75 9.78 7.98 8.77
N ARG A 76 10.90 7.62 8.18
CA ARG A 76 12.20 8.16 8.57
C ARG A 76 13.08 8.31 7.33
N PRO A 77 14.13 9.14 7.40
CA PRO A 77 15.06 9.24 6.29
C PRO A 77 15.68 7.89 5.96
N ASP A 78 15.96 7.67 4.68
CA ASP A 78 16.58 6.42 4.26
C ASP A 78 18.03 6.38 4.77
N PRO A 79 18.37 5.41 5.64
CA PRO A 79 19.71 5.35 6.22
C PRO A 79 20.80 4.98 5.22
N LYS A 80 20.43 4.48 4.06
CA LYS A 80 21.38 4.07 3.01
C LYS A 80 21.68 5.18 2.02
N GLU A 81 20.93 6.28 2.10
CA GLU A 81 21.03 7.36 1.12
C GLU A 81 21.40 8.65 1.80
N ASP A 82 22.19 9.48 1.12
CA ASP A 82 22.59 10.77 1.62
C ASP A 82 21.72 11.89 1.03
N ASP A 83 20.40 11.65 1.07
CA ASP A 83 19.42 12.57 0.53
C ASP A 83 18.19 12.58 1.44
N ASP A 84 17.99 13.69 2.15
CA ASP A 84 16.92 13.83 3.14
C ASP A 84 15.51 13.75 2.52
N ARG A 85 15.40 13.89 1.21
CA ARG A 85 14.11 13.76 0.54
C ARG A 85 13.65 12.31 0.49
N LEU A 86 14.59 11.37 0.55
CA LEU A 86 14.30 9.94 0.45
C LEU A 86 13.93 9.41 1.82
N VAL A 87 12.70 8.91 1.94
CA VAL A 87 12.18 8.39 3.19
C VAL A 87 11.74 6.94 3.02
N VAL A 88 11.77 6.21 4.12
CA VAL A 88 11.35 4.83 4.17
C VAL A 88 10.30 4.65 5.25
N VAL A 89 9.55 3.56 5.17
CA VAL A 89 8.58 3.20 6.18
C VAL A 89 8.68 1.71 6.45
N ASP A 90 8.57 1.33 7.72
CA ASP A 90 8.65 -0.07 8.11
C ASP A 90 7.27 -0.71 8.14
N LEU A 91 7.14 -1.89 7.56
CA LEU A 91 5.89 -2.61 7.43
C LEU A 91 6.03 -4.03 7.96
N LYS A 92 4.90 -4.58 8.41
CA LYS A 92 4.80 -6.01 8.69
C LYS A 92 3.60 -6.58 7.92
N PRO A 93 3.63 -7.87 7.55
CA PRO A 93 2.46 -8.49 6.94
C PRO A 93 1.38 -8.65 7.98
N LYS A 94 0.14 -8.40 7.59
CA LYS A 94 -1.00 -8.58 8.47
C LYS A 94 -1.86 -9.76 8.02
N LYS A 95 -2.27 -9.76 6.76
CA LYS A 95 -3.13 -10.83 6.25
C LYS A 95 -3.08 -10.90 4.73
N LYS A 96 -2.90 -12.10 4.20
CA LYS A 96 -3.01 -12.31 2.76
C LYS A 96 -4.48 -12.21 2.38
N LEU A 97 -4.79 -11.63 1.21
CA LEU A 97 -6.16 -11.61 0.72
C LEU A 97 -6.61 -13.05 0.43
N ALA A 98 -7.85 -13.36 0.79
CA ALA A 98 -8.41 -14.68 0.50
C ALA A 98 -8.46 -14.91 -1.02
N ARG A 99 -8.61 -13.82 -1.78
CA ARG A 99 -8.64 -13.83 -3.24
C ARG A 99 -7.98 -12.54 -3.72
N PRO A 100 -7.04 -12.60 -4.68
CA PRO A 100 -6.47 -11.37 -5.23
C PRO A 100 -7.54 -10.52 -5.91
N VAL A 101 -7.34 -9.20 -5.90
CA VAL A 101 -8.25 -8.28 -6.60
C VAL A 101 -7.46 -7.64 -7.74
N SER A 102 -7.83 -7.96 -8.96
CA SER A 102 -7.08 -7.55 -10.14
C SER A 102 -7.33 -6.09 -10.53
N LEU A 103 -6.41 -5.54 -11.30
CA LEU A 103 -6.58 -4.20 -11.88
C LEU A 103 -7.86 -4.12 -12.70
N ASP A 104 -8.18 -5.14 -13.45
CA ASP A 104 -9.40 -5.16 -14.25
C ASP A 104 -10.65 -5.08 -13.37
N GLU A 105 -10.62 -5.74 -12.21
CA GLU A 105 -11.73 -5.64 -11.26
C GLU A 105 -11.87 -4.22 -10.72
N PHE A 106 -10.76 -3.56 -10.42
CA PHE A 106 -10.79 -2.16 -9.98
C PHE A 106 -11.39 -1.26 -11.07
N LYS A 107 -10.98 -1.48 -12.33
CA LYS A 107 -11.50 -0.68 -13.44
C LYS A 107 -12.99 -0.89 -13.69
N ALA A 108 -13.48 -2.09 -13.44
CA ALA A 108 -14.87 -2.43 -13.70
C ALA A 108 -15.83 -2.00 -12.60
N ASP A 109 -15.33 -1.63 -11.42
CA ASP A 109 -16.16 -1.33 -10.26
C ASP A 109 -16.24 0.18 -10.03
N LYS A 110 -17.46 0.71 -10.01
CA LYS A 110 -17.71 2.14 -9.89
C LYS A 110 -17.12 2.75 -8.61
N THR A 111 -16.97 1.96 -7.56
CA THR A 111 -16.41 2.44 -6.30
C THR A 111 -15.04 3.06 -6.48
N PHE A 112 -14.27 2.56 -7.46
CA PHE A 112 -12.90 3.01 -7.70
C PHE A 112 -12.79 4.08 -8.78
N ALA A 113 -13.89 4.58 -9.29
CA ALA A 113 -13.86 5.59 -10.35
C ALA A 113 -13.08 6.82 -9.87
N GLY A 114 -12.13 7.27 -10.71
CA GLY A 114 -11.31 8.43 -10.38
C GLY A 114 -10.18 8.20 -9.40
N TRP A 115 -10.00 6.98 -8.92
CA TRP A 115 -8.92 6.65 -7.98
C TRP A 115 -7.56 6.81 -8.65
N ASP A 116 -6.59 7.33 -7.90
CA ASP A 116 -5.25 7.60 -8.44
C ASP A 116 -4.57 6.35 -9.00
N LEU A 117 -4.85 5.17 -8.46
CA LEU A 117 -4.33 3.93 -9.04
C LEU A 117 -4.67 3.82 -10.53
N LEU A 118 -5.88 4.24 -10.88
CA LEU A 118 -6.37 4.14 -12.28
C LEU A 118 -5.97 5.34 -13.11
N ARG A 119 -5.78 6.53 -12.49
CA ARG A 119 -5.46 7.76 -13.19
C ARG A 119 -3.97 7.98 -13.39
N ILE A 120 -3.16 7.55 -12.42
CA ILE A 120 -1.73 7.86 -12.39
C ILE A 120 -0.96 6.55 -12.33
N GLY A 121 -0.75 5.96 -13.51
CA GLY A 121 -0.16 4.62 -13.62
C GLY A 121 1.25 4.49 -13.03
N ARG A 122 1.99 5.60 -12.96
CA ARG A 122 3.37 5.57 -12.46
C ARG A 122 3.47 5.79 -10.96
N LEU A 123 2.37 6.14 -10.30
CA LEU A 123 2.40 6.39 -8.87
C LEU A 123 2.44 5.05 -8.13
N SER A 124 3.49 4.85 -7.33
CA SER A 124 3.70 3.57 -6.63
C SER A 124 3.15 3.57 -5.20
N VAL A 125 2.76 4.72 -4.68
CA VAL A 125 2.17 4.87 -3.36
C VAL A 125 0.89 5.65 -3.53
N VAL A 126 -0.24 5.03 -3.24
CA VAL A 126 -1.55 5.61 -3.56
C VAL A 126 -2.40 5.70 -2.30
N PRO A 127 -2.93 6.89 -1.96
CA PRO A 127 -3.89 6.98 -0.86
C PRO A 127 -5.17 6.24 -1.23
N MET A 128 -5.84 5.72 -0.22
CA MET A 128 -7.02 4.90 -0.43
C MET A 128 -8.14 5.33 0.51
N PRO A 129 -9.22 5.90 -0.01
CA PRO A 129 -10.38 6.24 0.83
C PRO A 129 -10.98 4.99 1.46
N GLN A 130 -11.58 5.15 2.64
CA GLN A 130 -12.13 4.01 3.37
C GLN A 130 -13.17 3.23 2.57
N LYS A 131 -14.01 3.90 1.80
CA LYS A 131 -15.03 3.20 1.02
C LYS A 131 -14.41 2.24 0.00
N MET A 132 -13.24 2.61 -0.54
CA MET A 132 -12.52 1.74 -1.47
C MET A 132 -11.87 0.58 -0.74
N TRP A 133 -11.31 0.84 0.43
CA TRP A 133 -10.75 -0.22 1.29
C TRP A 133 -11.82 -1.26 1.61
N ASP A 134 -12.98 -0.81 2.07
CA ASP A 134 -14.08 -1.70 2.40
C ASP A 134 -14.51 -2.54 1.20
N ARG A 135 -14.55 -1.92 0.02
CA ARG A 135 -14.93 -2.62 -1.20
C ARG A 135 -13.90 -3.68 -1.59
N VAL A 136 -12.62 -3.40 -1.40
CA VAL A 136 -11.58 -4.39 -1.66
C VAL A 136 -11.79 -5.61 -0.78
N LEU A 137 -12.10 -5.41 0.49
CA LEU A 137 -12.34 -6.54 1.40
C LEU A 137 -13.51 -7.40 0.93
N GLU A 138 -14.57 -6.77 0.42
CA GLU A 138 -15.69 -7.50 -0.15
C GLU A 138 -15.27 -8.30 -1.38
N LEU A 139 -14.54 -7.66 -2.29
CA LEU A 139 -14.09 -8.34 -3.52
C LEU A 139 -13.11 -9.46 -3.22
N ALA A 140 -12.36 -9.36 -2.14
CA ALA A 140 -11.37 -10.35 -1.73
C ALA A 140 -11.97 -11.44 -0.85
N ASP A 141 -13.28 -11.43 -0.63
CA ASP A 141 -13.97 -12.39 0.24
C ASP A 141 -13.48 -12.36 1.69
N MET A 142 -13.22 -11.14 2.18
CA MET A 142 -12.66 -10.92 3.52
C MET A 142 -13.69 -10.37 4.52
N THR A 143 -14.94 -10.28 4.14
CA THR A 143 -15.98 -9.77 5.02
C THR A 143 -16.91 -10.85 5.51
#